data_5dfab04a05366e53510ad8d0deaf1444
#
_entry.id   5dfab04a05366e53510ad8d0deaf1444
#
_cell.length_a   1.000
_cell.length_b   1.000
_cell.length_c   1.000
_cell.angle_alpha   90.00
_cell.angle_beta   90.00
_cell.angle_gamma   90.00
#
_symmetry.space_group_name_H-M   'P 1'
#
loop_
_entity.id
_entity.type
_entity.pdbx_description
1 polymer ?
#
loop_
_entity_poly.entity_id
_entity_poly.type
_entity_poly.pdbx_seq_one_letter_code
_entity_poly.pdbx_strand_id
1 'polypeptide(L)'
;MPVPTLITRHWPALLAAVLLTTAMDASAQRVSSRDREKISQIQTRMEAAEKRYVEALSLVDAADPKGTGQADAALEDMEDVLTDCVAQRGCQMGNLLATYKRLLKGQVDSEGEQDELGIATGPVLADPDHIAPLVADVPEAARAAQLLNDNRHAFDQMVEYNPAIQVGIRRWLTDMRPALLTSYENYMNLRPVMWPEWEKAGLPEALLFGIMAKESNGRTHANSRAGAAGLMQFMPATGRRFGLGPDGTGFDTRYDARSAAQASAAYINERMRGLNRNIEMGLAGYNGGEGRAARVYRQSSGASFWSQWSYNEFPAETRDYVPMV
;
A
#
# COMPACT_ATOMS: atom_id res chain seq x y z
N MET A 1 -85.81 27.97 -16.74
CA MET A 1 -84.51 28.50 -17.10
C MET A 1 -83.47 27.49 -16.70
N PRO A 2 -82.72 26.90 -17.59
CA PRO A 2 -81.90 25.75 -17.34
C PRO A 2 -80.48 26.18 -16.98
N VAL A 3 -79.85 25.39 -16.11
CA VAL A 3 -78.45 25.48 -15.77
C VAL A 3 -77.70 24.36 -16.57
N PRO A 4 -76.63 24.64 -17.23
CA PRO A 4 -75.87 23.60 -17.92
C PRO A 4 -74.84 22.99 -17.01
N THR A 5 -74.76 21.69 -17.09
CA THR A 5 -73.78 20.79 -16.56
C THR A 5 -72.41 20.98 -17.23
N LEU A 6 -71.35 21.12 -16.43
CA LEU A 6 -69.95 21.02 -16.86
C LEU A 6 -69.35 19.71 -16.36
N ILE A 7 -69.13 18.78 -17.24
CA ILE A 7 -68.33 17.59 -17.05
C ILE A 7 -66.90 17.96 -17.27
N THR A 8 -66.08 17.90 -16.23
CA THR A 8 -64.62 17.97 -16.35
C THR A 8 -64.04 16.59 -16.15
N ARG A 9 -63.45 16.09 -17.23
CA ARG A 9 -62.60 14.91 -17.31
C ARG A 9 -61.29 15.18 -16.54
N HIS A 10 -61.04 14.49 -15.46
CA HIS A 10 -59.73 14.37 -14.88
C HIS A 10 -59.36 12.89 -14.73
N TRP A 11 -58.62 12.37 -15.64
CA TRP A 11 -57.61 11.33 -15.56
C TRP A 11 -56.81 11.41 -16.89
N PRO A 12 -55.43 11.27 -16.85
CA PRO A 12 -54.60 10.40 -16.02
C PRO A 12 -53.29 11.14 -15.59
N ALA A 13 -53.11 11.32 -14.30
CA ALA A 13 -51.82 11.80 -13.76
C ALA A 13 -51.23 10.88 -12.66
N LEU A 14 -51.81 9.70 -12.42
CA LEU A 14 -51.38 8.81 -11.33
C LEU A 14 -50.61 7.56 -11.79
N LEU A 15 -50.35 7.38 -13.08
CA LEU A 15 -49.60 6.22 -13.60
C LEU A 15 -48.15 6.55 -13.98
N ALA A 16 -47.73 7.81 -13.92
CA ALA A 16 -46.32 8.21 -14.20
C ALA A 16 -45.42 8.25 -12.96
N ALA A 17 -45.98 8.23 -11.76
CA ALA A 17 -45.19 8.36 -10.52
C ALA A 17 -44.71 7.02 -9.93
N VAL A 18 -45.23 5.87 -10.41
CA VAL A 18 -44.81 4.53 -9.90
C VAL A 18 -43.68 3.90 -10.70
N LEU A 19 -43.35 4.44 -11.90
CA LEU A 19 -42.26 3.92 -12.73
C LEU A 19 -40.90 4.63 -12.49
N LEU A 20 -40.85 5.65 -11.64
CA LEU A 20 -39.61 6.38 -11.31
C LEU A 20 -38.93 5.93 -10.01
N THR A 21 -39.57 5.06 -9.22
CA THR A 21 -39.00 4.59 -7.95
C THR A 21 -38.28 3.25 -8.05
N THR A 22 -38.35 2.55 -9.19
CA THR A 22 -37.65 1.27 -9.38
C THR A 22 -36.33 1.41 -10.18
N ALA A 23 -35.93 2.61 -10.56
CA ALA A 23 -34.69 2.86 -11.31
C ALA A 23 -33.51 3.26 -10.40
N MET A 24 -33.68 3.37 -9.09
CA MET A 24 -32.60 3.79 -8.18
C MET A 24 -31.83 2.66 -7.50
N ASP A 25 -32.25 1.40 -7.63
CA ASP A 25 -31.56 0.25 -6.99
C ASP A 25 -30.74 -0.63 -7.96
N ALA A 26 -30.56 -0.22 -9.20
CA ALA A 26 -29.78 -1.00 -10.19
C ALA A 26 -28.39 -0.44 -10.46
N SER A 27 -27.88 0.47 -9.63
CA SER A 27 -26.47 0.89 -9.66
C SER A 27 -25.57 0.04 -8.74
N ALA A 28 -25.91 -1.24 -8.54
CA ALA A 28 -24.94 -2.27 -8.15
C ALA A 28 -23.86 -2.25 -9.25
N GLN A 29 -22.76 -1.60 -8.95
CA GLN A 29 -21.67 -1.20 -9.81
C GLN A 29 -21.19 -2.37 -10.66
N ARG A 30 -21.57 -2.41 -11.92
CA ARG A 30 -21.05 -3.40 -12.87
C ARG A 30 -19.55 -3.12 -13.00
N VAL A 31 -18.74 -4.06 -12.49
CA VAL A 31 -17.30 -4.08 -12.71
C VAL A 31 -17.05 -4.05 -14.21
N SER A 32 -16.27 -3.10 -14.70
CA SER A 32 -16.01 -2.96 -16.15
C SER A 32 -15.31 -4.21 -16.70
N SER A 33 -15.36 -4.42 -18.01
CA SER A 33 -14.65 -5.55 -18.64
C SER A 33 -13.14 -5.47 -18.39
N ARG A 34 -12.57 -4.25 -18.40
CA ARG A 34 -11.16 -3.99 -18.09
C ARG A 34 -10.84 -4.32 -16.63
N ASP A 35 -11.71 -3.97 -15.68
CA ASP A 35 -11.49 -4.31 -14.27
C ASP A 35 -11.58 -5.82 -14.03
N ARG A 36 -12.51 -6.51 -14.69
CA ARG A 36 -12.61 -7.98 -14.63
C ARG A 36 -11.36 -8.67 -15.15
N GLU A 37 -10.79 -8.17 -16.24
CA GLU A 37 -9.54 -8.68 -16.79
C GLU A 37 -8.39 -8.50 -15.80
N LYS A 38 -8.26 -7.32 -15.20
CA LYS A 38 -7.25 -7.06 -14.15
C LYS A 38 -7.44 -7.94 -12.93
N ILE A 39 -8.68 -8.13 -12.46
CA ILE A 39 -8.98 -9.04 -11.35
C ILE A 39 -8.57 -10.47 -11.70
N SER A 40 -8.86 -10.93 -12.92
CA SER A 40 -8.44 -12.25 -13.39
C SER A 40 -6.91 -12.39 -13.41
N GLN A 41 -6.17 -11.36 -13.84
CA GLN A 41 -4.70 -11.36 -13.81
C GLN A 41 -4.17 -11.42 -12.36
N ILE A 42 -4.78 -10.70 -11.43
CA ILE A 42 -4.46 -10.73 -10.00
C ILE A 42 -4.66 -12.14 -9.44
N GLN A 43 -5.79 -12.80 -9.76
CA GLN A 43 -6.08 -14.16 -9.33
C GLN A 43 -5.06 -15.16 -9.90
N THR A 44 -4.77 -15.09 -11.20
CA THR A 44 -3.77 -15.95 -11.84
C THR A 44 -2.38 -15.78 -11.24
N ARG A 45 -1.99 -14.55 -10.89
CA ARG A 45 -0.71 -14.29 -10.20
C ARG A 45 -0.68 -14.92 -8.81
N MET A 46 -1.78 -14.85 -8.05
CA MET A 46 -1.88 -15.50 -6.73
C MET A 46 -1.70 -17.00 -6.85
N GLU A 47 -2.42 -17.65 -7.79
CA GLU A 47 -2.32 -19.09 -8.03
C GLU A 47 -0.90 -19.51 -8.45
N ALA A 48 -0.26 -18.73 -9.31
CA ALA A 48 1.12 -19.00 -9.73
C ALA A 48 2.12 -18.82 -8.57
N ALA A 49 1.91 -17.87 -7.70
CA ALA A 49 2.73 -17.64 -6.52
C ALA A 49 2.52 -18.75 -5.46
N GLU A 50 1.26 -19.17 -5.23
CA GLU A 50 0.93 -20.33 -4.39
C GLU A 50 1.67 -21.60 -4.85
N LYS A 51 1.61 -21.91 -6.15
CA LYS A 51 2.28 -23.07 -6.70
C LYS A 51 3.81 -23.03 -6.48
N ARG A 52 4.44 -21.88 -6.75
CA ARG A 52 5.88 -21.71 -6.52
C ARG A 52 6.25 -21.85 -5.05
N TYR A 53 5.40 -21.38 -4.16
CA TYR A 53 5.62 -21.53 -2.73
C TYR A 53 5.60 -22.99 -2.29
N VAL A 54 4.59 -23.76 -2.72
CA VAL A 54 4.50 -25.19 -2.43
C VAL A 54 5.68 -25.97 -3.01
N GLU A 55 6.10 -25.65 -4.24
CA GLU A 55 7.29 -26.23 -4.85
C GLU A 55 8.57 -25.91 -4.06
N ALA A 56 8.68 -24.65 -3.58
CA ALA A 56 9.82 -24.22 -2.76
C ALA A 56 9.87 -24.92 -1.40
N LEU A 57 8.71 -25.18 -0.76
CA LEU A 57 8.66 -25.95 0.48
C LEU A 57 9.23 -27.37 0.31
N SER A 58 8.96 -28.01 -0.82
CA SER A 58 9.55 -29.31 -1.12
C SER A 58 11.08 -29.28 -1.21
N LEU A 59 11.65 -28.14 -1.65
CA LEU A 59 13.10 -27.93 -1.64
C LEU A 59 13.63 -27.67 -0.23
N VAL A 60 12.86 -26.95 0.60
CA VAL A 60 13.21 -26.75 2.03
C VAL A 60 13.24 -28.09 2.76
N ASP A 61 12.23 -28.94 2.54
CA ASP A 61 12.17 -30.30 3.12
C ASP A 61 13.33 -31.19 2.68
N ALA A 62 13.81 -30.99 1.45
CA ALA A 62 14.99 -31.66 0.89
C ALA A 62 16.32 -31.03 1.32
N ALA A 63 16.29 -30.01 2.20
CA ALA A 63 17.46 -29.24 2.65
C ALA A 63 18.24 -28.58 1.49
N ASP A 64 17.59 -28.27 0.36
CA ASP A 64 18.20 -27.53 -0.74
C ASP A 64 18.39 -26.04 -0.31
N PRO A 65 19.61 -25.49 -0.39
CA PRO A 65 19.88 -24.10 0.02
C PRO A 65 19.09 -23.05 -0.77
N LYS A 66 18.48 -23.40 -1.90
CA LYS A 66 17.63 -22.50 -2.70
C LYS A 66 16.18 -22.46 -2.20
N GLY A 67 15.74 -23.46 -1.42
CA GLY A 67 14.35 -23.64 -1.02
C GLY A 67 13.81 -22.42 -0.26
N THR A 68 14.52 -22.00 0.78
CA THR A 68 14.11 -20.84 1.59
C THR A 68 13.97 -19.56 0.78
N GLY A 69 14.99 -19.24 -0.06
CA GLY A 69 14.92 -18.03 -0.88
C GLY A 69 13.81 -18.05 -1.94
N GLN A 70 13.47 -19.23 -2.47
CA GLN A 70 12.35 -19.38 -3.39
C GLN A 70 10.99 -19.28 -2.69
N ALA A 71 10.88 -19.82 -1.48
CA ALA A 71 9.68 -19.70 -0.66
C ALA A 71 9.41 -18.23 -0.27
N ASP A 72 10.44 -17.52 0.19
CA ASP A 72 10.34 -16.10 0.51
C ASP A 72 9.92 -15.26 -0.70
N ALA A 73 10.54 -15.48 -1.86
CA ALA A 73 10.21 -14.78 -3.09
C ALA A 73 8.75 -15.05 -3.55
N ALA A 74 8.25 -16.26 -3.34
CA ALA A 74 6.87 -16.59 -3.66
C ALA A 74 5.88 -15.93 -2.68
N LEU A 75 6.21 -15.87 -1.39
CA LEU A 75 5.39 -15.15 -0.40
C LEU A 75 5.37 -13.64 -0.65
N GLU A 76 6.52 -13.05 -1.01
CA GLU A 76 6.58 -11.63 -1.38
C GLU A 76 5.71 -11.32 -2.60
N ASP A 77 5.70 -12.20 -3.62
CA ASP A 77 4.82 -12.01 -4.78
C ASP A 77 3.33 -12.12 -4.42
N MET A 78 2.96 -12.97 -3.45
CA MET A 78 1.60 -13.00 -2.92
C MET A 78 1.25 -11.72 -2.17
N GLU A 79 2.17 -11.14 -1.41
CA GLU A 79 1.99 -9.86 -0.71
C GLU A 79 1.77 -8.72 -1.71
N ASP A 80 2.55 -8.70 -2.79
CA ASP A 80 2.35 -7.75 -3.89
C ASP A 80 0.97 -7.92 -4.56
N VAL A 81 0.51 -9.16 -4.75
CA VAL A 81 -0.82 -9.47 -5.31
C VAL A 81 -1.93 -8.99 -4.38
N LEU A 82 -1.79 -9.14 -3.05
CA LEU A 82 -2.75 -8.62 -2.08
C LEU A 82 -2.83 -7.08 -2.16
N THR A 83 -1.69 -6.42 -2.27
CA THR A 83 -1.60 -4.96 -2.44
C THR A 83 -2.28 -4.51 -3.73
N ASP A 84 -2.03 -5.20 -4.85
CA ASP A 84 -2.69 -4.93 -6.13
C ASP A 84 -4.22 -5.11 -6.05
N CYS A 85 -4.70 -6.11 -5.30
CA CYS A 85 -6.12 -6.35 -5.09
C CYS A 85 -6.77 -5.21 -4.30
N VAL A 86 -6.11 -4.68 -3.27
CA VAL A 86 -6.62 -3.52 -2.50
C VAL A 86 -6.86 -2.32 -3.44
N ALA A 87 -5.91 -2.07 -4.33
CA ALA A 87 -5.97 -0.95 -5.26
C ALA A 87 -6.98 -1.18 -6.43
N GLN A 88 -7.39 -2.44 -6.69
CA GLN A 88 -8.25 -2.77 -7.83
C GLN A 88 -9.72 -2.79 -7.43
N ARG A 89 -10.52 -1.90 -8.03
CA ARG A 89 -11.98 -1.84 -7.81
C ARG A 89 -12.66 -3.17 -8.13
N GLY A 90 -13.42 -3.70 -7.16
CA GLY A 90 -14.17 -4.94 -7.30
C GLY A 90 -13.35 -6.21 -7.04
N CYS A 91 -12.07 -6.11 -6.71
CA CYS A 91 -11.28 -7.25 -6.26
C CYS A 91 -11.74 -7.72 -4.88
N GLN A 92 -11.95 -9.04 -4.75
CA GLN A 92 -12.38 -9.66 -3.49
C GLN A 92 -11.16 -10.12 -2.68
N MET A 93 -10.69 -9.25 -1.82
CA MET A 93 -9.54 -9.50 -0.94
C MET A 93 -9.70 -10.77 -0.09
N GLY A 94 -10.92 -11.09 0.37
CA GLY A 94 -11.16 -12.20 1.28
C GLY A 94 -10.65 -13.54 0.80
N ASN A 95 -10.84 -13.86 -0.49
CA ASN A 95 -10.40 -15.12 -1.07
C ASN A 95 -8.87 -15.21 -1.18
N LEU A 96 -8.24 -14.13 -1.63
CA LEU A 96 -6.78 -14.07 -1.77
C LEU A 96 -6.09 -14.11 -0.40
N LEU A 97 -6.63 -13.38 0.57
CA LEU A 97 -6.12 -13.37 1.94
C LEU A 97 -6.31 -14.72 2.64
N ALA A 98 -7.42 -15.44 2.36
CA ALA A 98 -7.64 -16.78 2.89
C ALA A 98 -6.59 -17.77 2.36
N THR A 99 -6.26 -17.71 1.06
CA THR A 99 -5.18 -18.51 0.46
C THR A 99 -3.84 -18.22 1.12
N TYR A 100 -3.47 -16.94 1.22
CA TYR A 100 -2.22 -16.51 1.86
C TYR A 100 -2.10 -16.97 3.32
N LYS A 101 -3.16 -16.77 4.11
CA LYS A 101 -3.21 -17.21 5.53
C LYS A 101 -3.13 -18.73 5.65
N ARG A 102 -3.80 -19.49 4.77
CA ARG A 102 -3.74 -20.96 4.79
C ARG A 102 -2.32 -21.48 4.58
N LEU A 103 -1.56 -20.87 3.67
CA LEU A 103 -0.18 -21.26 3.40
C LEU A 103 0.75 -20.92 4.57
N LEU A 104 0.58 -19.75 5.18
CA LEU A 104 1.32 -19.38 6.38
C LEU A 104 0.98 -20.28 7.58
N LYS A 105 -0.30 -20.65 7.74
CA LYS A 105 -0.75 -21.53 8.82
C LYS A 105 -0.17 -22.94 8.70
N GLY A 106 -0.06 -23.47 7.49
CA GLY A 106 0.57 -24.76 7.26
C GLY A 106 2.04 -24.85 7.72
N GLN A 107 2.71 -23.70 7.89
CA GLN A 107 4.04 -23.65 8.52
C GLN A 107 3.98 -23.61 10.06
N VAL A 108 2.91 -23.08 10.64
CA VAL A 108 2.76 -22.88 12.11
C VAL A 108 2.11 -24.09 12.77
N ASP A 109 1.26 -24.84 12.08
CA ASP A 109 0.57 -26.04 12.61
C ASP A 109 1.50 -27.22 12.87
N SER A 110 2.80 -27.12 12.55
CA SER A 110 3.82 -28.04 13.08
C SER A 110 4.18 -27.75 14.56
N GLU A 111 3.76 -26.59 15.10
CA GLU A 111 3.93 -26.20 16.50
C GLU A 111 2.59 -25.65 17.00
N GLY A 112 1.79 -26.56 17.59
CA GLY A 112 0.39 -26.29 17.96
C GLY A 112 0.19 -25.01 18.75
N GLU A 113 -0.56 -24.08 18.21
CA GLU A 113 -1.28 -23.06 18.95
C GLU A 113 -2.56 -22.64 18.22
N GLN A 114 -3.64 -22.61 19.00
CA GLN A 114 -4.98 -22.28 18.55
C GLN A 114 -5.14 -20.78 18.33
N ASP A 115 -5.81 -20.43 17.24
CA ASP A 115 -6.15 -19.08 16.83
C ASP A 115 -6.99 -18.30 17.85
N GLU A 116 -6.47 -17.18 18.32
CA GLU A 116 -7.25 -15.97 18.58
C GLU A 116 -6.59 -14.74 17.89
N LEU A 117 -6.51 -14.77 16.60
CA LEU A 117 -6.44 -13.52 15.84
C LEU A 117 -7.86 -13.00 15.65
N GLY A 118 -8.43 -12.50 16.74
CA GLY A 118 -9.51 -11.56 16.69
C GLY A 118 -9.05 -10.39 15.82
N ILE A 119 -9.51 -10.39 14.56
CA ILE A 119 -9.42 -9.21 13.69
C ILE A 119 -10.22 -8.15 14.42
N ALA A 120 -9.53 -7.35 15.24
CA ALA A 120 -10.05 -6.08 15.64
C ALA A 120 -10.21 -5.29 14.33
N THR A 121 -11.42 -5.31 13.79
CA THR A 121 -11.90 -4.36 12.81
C THR A 121 -11.99 -2.99 13.50
N GLY A 122 -10.84 -2.45 13.89
CA GLY A 122 -10.73 -1.03 14.09
C GLY A 122 -11.01 -0.38 12.75
N PRO A 123 -11.69 0.77 12.72
CA PRO A 123 -11.89 1.45 11.47
C PRO A 123 -10.49 1.70 10.89
N VAL A 124 -10.17 0.98 9.82
CA VAL A 124 -9.20 1.49 8.86
C VAL A 124 -9.74 2.86 8.58
N LEU A 125 -8.96 3.88 8.89
CA LEU A 125 -9.18 5.19 8.32
C LEU A 125 -9.02 4.98 6.80
N ALA A 126 -10.10 4.45 6.19
CA ALA A 126 -10.35 4.74 4.81
C ALA A 126 -10.43 6.25 4.82
N ASP A 127 -9.36 6.88 4.36
CA ASP A 127 -9.39 8.29 4.02
C ASP A 127 -10.63 8.43 3.12
N PRO A 128 -11.74 9.05 3.59
CA PRO A 128 -12.96 9.19 2.79
C PRO A 128 -12.69 10.02 1.54
N ASP A 129 -11.58 10.71 1.51
CA ASP A 129 -11.07 11.47 0.40
C ASP A 129 -9.94 10.67 -0.32
N HIS A 130 -10.27 9.54 -0.93
CA HIS A 130 -9.59 9.12 -2.15
C HIS A 130 -9.89 10.17 -3.22
N ILE A 131 -9.37 11.37 -3.00
CA ILE A 131 -9.24 12.40 -4.01
C ILE A 131 -8.43 11.74 -5.13
N ALA A 132 -9.01 11.77 -6.33
CA ALA A 132 -8.34 11.38 -7.57
C ALA A 132 -6.86 11.83 -7.53
N PRO A 133 -5.93 11.04 -8.05
CA PRO A 133 -4.51 11.28 -7.87
C PRO A 133 -4.19 12.74 -8.17
N LEU A 134 -3.77 13.47 -7.15
CA LEU A 134 -3.48 14.91 -7.18
C LEU A 134 -2.46 15.33 -8.25
N VAL A 135 -1.86 14.36 -8.95
CA VAL A 135 -0.72 14.58 -9.84
C VAL A 135 -0.91 13.98 -11.24
N ALA A 136 -1.96 13.18 -11.51
CA ALA A 136 -2.10 12.48 -12.79
C ALA A 136 -2.26 13.42 -14.00
N ASP A 137 -2.77 14.64 -13.81
CA ASP A 137 -3.08 15.59 -14.87
C ASP A 137 -2.43 16.98 -14.67
N VAL A 138 -1.42 17.07 -13.78
CA VAL A 138 -0.79 18.36 -13.49
C VAL A 138 0.40 18.58 -14.43
N PRO A 139 0.37 19.59 -15.32
CA PRO A 139 1.50 19.94 -16.20
C PRO A 139 2.81 20.20 -15.44
N GLU A 140 2.71 20.56 -14.16
CA GLU A 140 3.83 20.78 -13.26
C GLU A 140 4.58 19.49 -12.92
N ALA A 141 3.94 18.33 -12.88
CA ALA A 141 4.63 17.05 -12.66
C ALA A 141 5.60 16.73 -13.81
N ALA A 142 5.21 17.06 -15.04
CA ALA A 142 6.08 16.92 -16.21
C ALA A 142 7.26 17.91 -16.16
N ARG A 143 7.05 19.14 -15.64
CA ARG A 143 8.11 20.12 -15.42
C ARG A 143 9.05 19.70 -14.29
N ALA A 144 8.52 19.15 -13.19
CA ALA A 144 9.33 18.61 -12.10
C ALA A 144 10.22 17.46 -12.60
N ALA A 145 9.70 16.57 -13.45
CA ALA A 145 10.49 15.50 -14.06
C ALA A 145 11.64 16.03 -14.92
N GLN A 146 11.47 17.16 -15.59
CA GLN A 146 12.54 17.80 -16.35
C GLN A 146 13.60 18.46 -15.45
N LEU A 147 13.19 19.07 -14.34
CA LEU A 147 14.08 19.69 -13.36
C LEU A 147 14.91 18.68 -12.57
N LEU A 148 14.35 17.47 -12.35
CA LEU A 148 14.97 16.39 -11.57
C LEU A 148 15.87 15.48 -12.42
N ASN A 149 16.02 15.73 -13.70
CA ASN A 149 16.83 14.91 -14.60
C ASN A 149 18.35 15.05 -14.38
N ASP A 150 18.76 15.85 -13.41
CA ASP A 150 20.15 15.98 -12.98
C ASP A 150 20.39 15.16 -11.70
N ASN A 151 21.16 14.07 -11.81
CA ASN A 151 21.51 13.14 -10.72
C ASN A 151 22.32 13.77 -9.56
N ARG A 152 22.48 15.08 -9.53
CA ARG A 152 23.28 15.84 -8.56
C ARG A 152 22.46 16.73 -7.62
N HIS A 153 21.14 16.67 -7.67
CA HIS A 153 20.32 17.48 -6.78
C HIS A 153 20.48 17.03 -5.33
N ALA A 154 20.84 17.95 -4.46
CA ALA A 154 20.71 17.79 -3.03
C ALA A 154 19.22 17.58 -2.67
N PHE A 155 18.95 16.78 -1.65
CA PHE A 155 17.60 16.45 -1.22
C PHE A 155 16.71 17.68 -0.98
N ASP A 156 17.27 18.72 -0.38
CA ASP A 156 16.64 20.02 -0.14
C ASP A 156 16.21 20.74 -1.43
N GLN A 157 17.03 20.70 -2.49
CA GLN A 157 16.67 21.26 -3.80
C GLN A 157 15.54 20.47 -4.44
N MET A 158 15.54 19.14 -4.30
CA MET A 158 14.46 18.29 -4.77
C MET A 158 13.14 18.67 -4.09
N VAL A 159 13.14 18.88 -2.77
CA VAL A 159 11.96 19.27 -2.00
C VAL A 159 11.47 20.68 -2.41
N GLU A 160 12.39 21.61 -2.63
CA GLU A 160 12.06 23.00 -2.95
C GLU A 160 11.38 23.16 -4.32
N TYR A 161 11.81 22.39 -5.33
CA TYR A 161 11.38 22.59 -6.71
C TYR A 161 10.40 21.54 -7.25
N ASN A 162 10.05 20.52 -6.49
CA ASN A 162 9.09 19.50 -6.92
C ASN A 162 7.66 19.87 -6.51
N PRO A 163 6.77 20.22 -7.47
CA PRO A 163 5.39 20.59 -7.16
C PRO A 163 4.59 19.51 -6.45
N ALA A 164 4.85 18.22 -6.72
CA ALA A 164 4.16 17.11 -6.05
C ALA A 164 4.53 17.05 -4.57
N ILE A 165 5.82 17.24 -4.24
CA ILE A 165 6.31 17.30 -2.87
C ILE A 165 5.73 18.54 -2.16
N GLN A 166 5.68 19.69 -2.84
CA GLN A 166 5.06 20.91 -2.28
C GLN A 166 3.56 20.71 -1.96
N VAL A 167 2.84 19.96 -2.77
CA VAL A 167 1.45 19.57 -2.49
C VAL A 167 1.40 18.63 -1.27
N GLY A 168 2.28 17.65 -1.18
CA GLY A 168 2.39 16.75 -0.01
C GLY A 168 2.63 17.52 1.29
N ILE A 169 3.60 18.43 1.29
CA ILE A 169 3.91 19.30 2.43
C ILE A 169 2.66 20.13 2.83
N ARG A 170 1.98 20.73 1.84
CA ARG A 170 0.78 21.50 2.09
C ARG A 170 -0.33 20.66 2.72
N ARG A 171 -0.59 19.46 2.21
CA ARG A 171 -1.58 18.54 2.80
C ARG A 171 -1.25 18.20 4.25
N TRP A 172 0.00 17.88 4.55
CA TRP A 172 0.42 17.64 5.94
C TRP A 172 0.18 18.83 6.85
N LEU A 173 0.41 20.06 6.36
CA LEU A 173 0.29 21.27 7.16
C LEU A 173 -1.16 21.81 7.26
N THR A 174 -2.07 21.33 6.41
CA THR A 174 -3.48 21.76 6.37
C THR A 174 -4.42 20.60 6.71
N ASP A 175 -4.84 19.85 5.73
CA ASP A 175 -5.91 18.84 5.85
C ASP A 175 -5.52 17.68 6.78
N MET A 176 -4.25 17.29 6.76
CA MET A 176 -3.70 16.22 7.59
C MET A 176 -2.95 16.70 8.84
N ARG A 177 -3.09 17.98 9.17
CA ARG A 177 -2.39 18.55 10.33
C ARG A 177 -2.63 17.81 11.65
N PRO A 178 -3.85 17.36 12.00
CA PRO A 178 -4.05 16.55 13.20
C PRO A 178 -3.26 15.23 13.16
N ALA A 179 -3.22 14.56 12.01
CA ALA A 179 -2.43 13.33 11.82
C ALA A 179 -0.93 13.61 11.95
N LEU A 180 -0.44 14.73 11.39
CA LEU A 180 0.96 15.14 11.51
C LEU A 180 1.35 15.36 12.97
N LEU A 181 0.53 16.08 13.73
CA LEU A 181 0.79 16.35 15.16
C LEU A 181 0.79 15.06 15.97
N THR A 182 -0.19 14.17 15.75
CA THR A 182 -0.23 12.84 16.38
C THR A 182 1.01 12.01 16.03
N SER A 183 1.42 12.02 14.76
CA SER A 183 2.63 11.31 14.33
C SER A 183 3.89 11.86 15.00
N TYR A 184 3.98 13.18 15.13
CA TYR A 184 5.11 13.84 15.76
C TYR A 184 5.18 13.53 17.27
N GLU A 185 4.06 13.62 17.98
CA GLU A 185 3.98 13.25 19.41
C GLU A 185 4.37 11.80 19.64
N ASN A 186 3.83 10.88 18.86
CA ASN A 186 4.19 9.46 18.92
C ASN A 186 5.68 9.24 18.61
N TYR A 187 6.20 9.91 17.58
CA TYR A 187 7.60 9.83 17.21
C TYR A 187 8.53 10.32 18.34
N MET A 188 8.22 11.45 18.96
CA MET A 188 9.05 11.99 20.05
C MET A 188 9.21 11.00 21.22
N ASN A 189 8.15 10.21 21.50
CA ASN A 189 8.21 9.15 22.50
C ASN A 189 9.06 7.94 22.04
N LEU A 190 9.05 7.63 20.74
CA LEU A 190 9.72 6.47 20.15
C LEU A 190 11.12 6.78 19.63
N ARG A 191 11.43 8.04 19.41
CA ARG A 191 12.71 8.53 18.87
C ARG A 191 13.94 7.94 19.57
N PRO A 192 13.99 7.86 20.91
CA PRO A 192 15.17 7.33 21.59
C PRO A 192 15.52 5.88 21.23
N VAL A 193 14.55 5.10 20.78
CA VAL A 193 14.75 3.69 20.41
C VAL A 193 14.80 3.47 18.89
N MET A 194 14.18 4.33 18.09
CA MET A 194 14.12 4.18 16.64
C MET A 194 15.28 4.88 15.93
N TRP A 195 15.53 6.15 16.28
CA TRP A 195 16.53 6.97 15.60
C TRP A 195 17.95 6.37 15.63
N PRO A 196 18.49 5.84 16.76
CA PRO A 196 19.82 5.27 16.76
C PRO A 196 20.04 4.13 15.74
N GLU A 197 19.00 3.37 15.39
CA GLU A 197 19.11 2.30 14.40
C GLU A 197 19.22 2.85 12.97
N TRP A 198 18.53 3.95 12.68
CA TRP A 198 18.62 4.65 11.39
C TRP A 198 19.90 5.46 11.23
N GLU A 199 20.35 6.12 12.32
CA GLU A 199 21.62 6.83 12.35
C GLU A 199 22.80 5.91 12.04
N LYS A 200 22.85 4.73 12.69
CA LYS A 200 23.85 3.68 12.40
C LYS A 200 23.82 3.21 10.96
N ALA A 201 22.65 3.21 10.34
CA ALA A 201 22.47 2.83 8.95
C ALA A 201 22.82 3.94 7.95
N GLY A 202 23.15 5.15 8.43
CA GLY A 202 23.49 6.31 7.62
C GLY A 202 22.31 6.93 6.88
N LEU A 203 21.09 6.76 7.41
CA LEU A 203 19.84 7.26 6.82
C LEU A 203 19.36 8.52 7.56
N PRO A 204 18.69 9.47 6.86
CA PRO A 204 18.23 10.71 7.47
C PRO A 204 17.03 10.47 8.43
N GLU A 205 17.01 11.20 9.55
CA GLU A 205 15.92 11.14 10.53
C GLU A 205 14.57 11.54 9.93
N ALA A 206 14.57 12.53 9.05
CA ALA A 206 13.35 12.98 8.38
C ALA A 206 12.66 11.87 7.57
N LEU A 207 13.46 11.01 6.92
CA LEU A 207 12.94 9.87 6.17
C LEU A 207 12.31 8.80 7.09
N LEU A 208 12.92 8.53 8.25
CA LEU A 208 12.32 7.66 9.28
C LEU A 208 10.96 8.19 9.71
N PHE A 209 10.91 9.49 10.05
CA PHE A 209 9.68 10.13 10.47
C PHE A 209 8.60 10.09 9.38
N GLY A 210 8.96 10.43 8.15
CA GLY A 210 8.03 10.47 7.01
C GLY A 210 7.41 9.10 6.74
N ILE A 211 8.23 8.04 6.66
CA ILE A 211 7.73 6.67 6.48
C ILE A 211 6.81 6.28 7.64
N MET A 212 7.25 6.42 8.89
CA MET A 212 6.44 6.06 10.05
C MET A 212 5.10 6.85 10.09
N ALA A 213 5.14 8.14 9.80
CA ALA A 213 3.95 8.97 9.78
C ALA A 213 2.95 8.49 8.70
N LYS A 214 3.44 8.19 7.50
CA LYS A 214 2.60 7.72 6.38
C LYS A 214 2.07 6.30 6.60
N GLU A 215 2.84 5.41 7.24
CA GLU A 215 2.46 4.01 7.45
C GLU A 215 1.45 3.83 8.59
N SER A 216 1.65 4.52 9.72
CA SER A 216 0.90 4.19 10.94
C SER A 216 0.49 5.40 11.78
N ASN A 217 0.88 6.62 11.41
CA ASN A 217 0.84 7.79 12.30
C ASN A 217 1.57 7.54 13.63
N GLY A 218 2.60 6.71 13.64
CA GLY A 218 3.37 6.35 14.84
C GLY A 218 2.64 5.40 15.80
N ARG A 219 1.61 4.69 15.35
CA ARG A 219 0.88 3.71 16.18
C ARG A 219 1.58 2.35 16.15
N THR A 220 2.06 1.91 17.30
CA THR A 220 2.80 0.64 17.47
C THR A 220 1.98 -0.59 17.08
N HIS A 221 0.68 -0.58 17.32
CA HIS A 221 -0.23 -1.71 17.05
C HIS A 221 -1.09 -1.51 15.79
N ALA A 222 -0.60 -0.72 14.82
CA ALA A 222 -1.29 -0.57 13.55
C ALA A 222 -1.28 -1.88 12.76
N ASN A 223 -2.44 -2.23 12.17
CA ASN A 223 -2.62 -3.40 11.32
C ASN A 223 -3.38 -3.01 10.06
N SER A 224 -2.89 -3.45 8.90
CA SER A 224 -3.61 -3.30 7.65
C SER A 224 -4.51 -4.51 7.37
N ARG A 225 -5.51 -4.34 6.48
CA ARG A 225 -6.34 -5.44 6.01
C ARG A 225 -5.55 -6.52 5.27
N ALA A 226 -4.44 -6.14 4.66
CA ALA A 226 -3.55 -7.06 3.93
C ALA A 226 -2.60 -7.84 4.86
N GLY A 227 -2.53 -7.51 6.16
CA GLY A 227 -1.69 -8.18 7.13
C GLY A 227 -0.38 -7.47 7.45
N ALA A 228 -0.16 -6.26 6.93
CA ALA A 228 0.96 -5.43 7.37
C ALA A 228 0.77 -5.01 8.83
N ALA A 229 1.84 -4.97 9.61
CA ALA A 229 1.78 -4.77 11.05
C ALA A 229 2.85 -3.81 11.58
N GLY A 230 2.49 -3.11 12.67
CA GLY A 230 3.38 -2.27 13.44
C GLY A 230 3.65 -0.90 12.85
N LEU A 231 4.60 -0.18 13.46
CA LEU A 231 4.95 1.20 13.12
C LEU A 231 5.33 1.39 11.65
N MET A 232 6.06 0.43 11.10
CA MET A 232 6.64 0.47 9.75
C MET A 232 5.89 -0.40 8.75
N GLN A 233 4.73 -0.95 9.14
CA GLN A 233 3.80 -1.72 8.31
C GLN A 233 4.47 -2.86 7.52
N PHE A 234 5.29 -3.66 8.19
CA PHE A 234 5.89 -4.83 7.57
C PHE A 234 4.86 -5.93 7.31
N MET A 235 4.85 -6.42 6.08
CA MET A 235 4.18 -7.67 5.74
C MET A 235 4.92 -8.86 6.38
N PRO A 236 4.23 -9.99 6.66
CA PRO A 236 4.86 -11.12 7.36
C PRO A 236 6.11 -11.67 6.67
N ALA A 237 6.10 -11.86 5.34
CA ALA A 237 7.25 -12.43 4.63
C ALA A 237 8.42 -11.43 4.58
N THR A 238 8.15 -10.19 4.21
CA THR A 238 9.14 -9.11 4.23
C THR A 238 9.70 -8.92 5.63
N GLY A 239 8.85 -8.94 6.66
CA GLY A 239 9.28 -8.86 8.06
C GLY A 239 10.27 -9.96 8.42
N ARG A 240 9.95 -11.24 8.12
CA ARG A 240 10.85 -12.37 8.40
C ARG A 240 12.21 -12.21 7.70
N ARG A 241 12.24 -11.78 6.45
CA ARG A 241 13.48 -11.53 5.71
C ARG A 241 14.41 -10.55 6.43
N PHE A 242 13.84 -9.58 7.15
CA PHE A 242 14.59 -8.59 7.93
C PHE A 242 14.62 -8.88 9.46
N GLY A 243 14.31 -10.12 9.84
CA GLY A 243 14.43 -10.58 11.24
C GLY A 243 13.26 -10.19 12.14
N LEU A 244 12.11 -9.83 11.56
CA LEU A 244 10.87 -9.55 12.30
C LEU A 244 9.90 -10.72 12.25
N GLY A 245 9.10 -10.87 13.30
CA GLY A 245 8.07 -11.89 13.40
C GLY A 245 7.91 -12.40 14.84
N PRO A 246 7.22 -13.54 15.05
CA PRO A 246 7.08 -14.15 16.35
C PRO A 246 8.46 -14.48 16.95
N ASP A 247 8.68 -14.07 18.21
CA ASP A 247 9.95 -14.25 18.93
C ASP A 247 10.01 -15.51 19.81
N GLY A 248 9.00 -16.37 19.70
CA GLY A 248 8.84 -17.57 20.52
C GLY A 248 8.22 -17.34 21.91
N THR A 249 7.96 -16.08 22.29
CA THR A 249 7.23 -15.74 23.53
C THR A 249 5.76 -15.44 23.30
N GLY A 250 5.29 -15.50 22.04
CA GLY A 250 3.97 -15.05 21.61
C GLY A 250 3.92 -13.58 21.18
N PHE A 251 5.04 -12.87 21.23
CA PHE A 251 5.13 -11.50 20.77
C PHE A 251 5.66 -11.44 19.33
N ASP A 252 5.03 -10.62 18.49
CA ASP A 252 5.48 -10.34 17.12
C ASP A 252 6.34 -9.07 17.12
N THR A 253 7.61 -9.21 16.78
CA THR A 253 8.58 -8.10 16.81
C THR A 253 8.35 -7.04 15.75
N ARG A 254 7.39 -7.22 14.82
CA ARG A 254 6.91 -6.14 13.94
C ARG A 254 6.26 -4.98 14.73
N TYR A 255 5.78 -5.26 15.94
CA TYR A 255 5.23 -4.26 16.87
C TYR A 255 6.28 -3.61 17.77
N ASP A 256 7.52 -4.14 17.81
CA ASP A 256 8.62 -3.54 18.56
C ASP A 256 9.25 -2.39 17.78
N ALA A 257 9.30 -1.20 18.37
CA ALA A 257 9.75 0.01 17.71
C ALA A 257 11.22 -0.05 17.27
N ARG A 258 12.09 -0.64 18.09
CA ARG A 258 13.52 -0.76 17.77
C ARG A 258 13.75 -1.75 16.65
N SER A 259 13.17 -2.94 16.76
CA SER A 259 13.30 -3.99 15.76
C SER A 259 12.73 -3.54 14.41
N ALA A 260 11.55 -2.90 14.41
CA ALA A 260 10.93 -2.34 13.21
C ALA A 260 11.80 -1.24 12.57
N ALA A 261 12.40 -0.35 13.37
CA ALA A 261 13.32 0.67 12.88
C ALA A 261 14.58 0.04 12.26
N GLN A 262 15.19 -0.94 12.92
CA GLN A 262 16.36 -1.65 12.40
C GLN A 262 16.06 -2.35 11.07
N ALA A 263 14.95 -3.07 11.01
CA ALA A 263 14.51 -3.77 9.81
C ALA A 263 14.20 -2.80 8.65
N SER A 264 13.50 -1.70 8.93
CA SER A 264 13.17 -0.70 7.91
C SER A 264 14.41 0.02 7.37
N ALA A 265 15.39 0.31 8.22
CA ALA A 265 16.67 0.87 7.79
C ALA A 265 17.43 -0.11 6.86
N ALA A 266 17.46 -1.39 7.21
CA ALA A 266 18.07 -2.43 6.39
C ALA A 266 17.35 -2.57 5.04
N TYR A 267 16.00 -2.59 5.05
CA TYR A 267 15.17 -2.66 3.85
C TYR A 267 15.39 -1.47 2.90
N ILE A 268 15.32 -0.24 3.41
CA ILE A 268 15.57 0.97 2.63
C ILE A 268 16.99 0.95 2.03
N ASN A 269 18.01 0.62 2.81
CA ASN A 269 19.38 0.53 2.32
C ASN A 269 19.56 -0.55 1.23
N GLU A 270 18.88 -1.67 1.35
CA GLU A 270 18.89 -2.72 0.31
C GLU A 270 18.24 -2.20 -0.98
N ARG A 271 17.07 -1.54 -0.88
CA ARG A 271 16.39 -0.93 -2.04
C ARG A 271 17.25 0.13 -2.69
N MET A 272 17.82 1.04 -1.90
CA MET A 272 18.71 2.09 -2.39
C MET A 272 19.90 1.54 -3.18
N ARG A 273 20.50 0.43 -2.71
CA ARG A 273 21.59 -0.22 -3.44
C ARG A 273 21.16 -0.80 -4.78
N GLY A 274 20.01 -1.45 -4.84
CA GLY A 274 19.46 -2.05 -6.06
C GLY A 274 18.93 -1.04 -7.08
N LEU A 275 18.70 0.21 -6.66
CA LEU A 275 18.09 1.27 -7.46
C LEU A 275 19.02 2.48 -7.66
N ASN A 276 20.32 2.25 -7.62
CA ASN A 276 21.33 3.30 -7.77
C ASN A 276 21.12 4.51 -6.85
N ARG A 277 20.74 4.25 -5.60
CA ARG A 277 20.44 5.27 -4.57
C ARG A 277 19.27 6.21 -4.93
N ASN A 278 18.40 5.80 -5.83
CA ASN A 278 17.19 6.55 -6.15
C ASN A 278 16.17 6.39 -5.00
N ILE A 279 15.97 7.46 -4.23
CA ILE A 279 15.16 7.45 -3.03
C ILE A 279 13.68 7.29 -3.35
N GLU A 280 13.19 7.95 -4.40
CA GLU A 280 11.78 7.90 -4.79
C GLU A 280 11.38 6.50 -5.27
N MET A 281 12.25 5.86 -6.06
CA MET A 281 12.05 4.46 -6.46
C MET A 281 12.15 3.51 -5.27
N GLY A 282 13.02 3.80 -4.29
CA GLY A 282 13.12 3.08 -3.04
C GLY A 282 11.82 3.16 -2.23
N LEU A 283 11.24 4.35 -2.11
CA LEU A 283 9.96 4.61 -1.46
C LEU A 283 8.79 3.99 -2.23
N ALA A 284 8.81 4.09 -3.56
CA ALA A 284 7.83 3.43 -4.42
C ALA A 284 7.88 1.90 -4.27
N GLY A 285 9.07 1.33 -4.06
CA GLY A 285 9.23 -0.09 -3.75
C GLY A 285 8.76 -0.45 -2.35
N TYR A 286 8.93 0.44 -1.38
CA TYR A 286 8.46 0.24 -0.01
C TYR A 286 6.94 0.09 0.08
N ASN A 287 6.20 0.97 -0.58
CA ASN A 287 4.73 0.96 -0.58
C ASN A 287 4.13 0.08 -1.69
N GLY A 288 4.64 0.19 -2.91
CA GLY A 288 4.04 -0.43 -4.11
C GLY A 288 4.65 -1.77 -4.51
N GLY A 289 5.51 -2.35 -3.68
CA GLY A 289 6.18 -3.63 -3.91
C GLY A 289 7.53 -3.50 -4.61
N GLU A 290 8.52 -4.20 -4.05
CA GLU A 290 9.92 -4.12 -4.52
C GLU A 290 10.10 -4.66 -5.93
N GLY A 291 9.39 -5.74 -6.27
CA GLY A 291 9.44 -6.35 -7.59
C GLY A 291 8.97 -5.39 -8.68
N ARG A 292 7.92 -4.61 -8.39
CA ARG A 292 7.43 -3.57 -9.30
C ARG A 292 8.45 -2.46 -9.47
N ALA A 293 8.96 -1.88 -8.39
CA ALA A 293 9.93 -0.79 -8.45
C ALA A 293 11.20 -1.21 -9.23
N ALA A 294 11.73 -2.40 -8.95
CA ALA A 294 12.88 -2.94 -9.68
C ALA A 294 12.59 -3.16 -11.17
N ARG A 295 11.39 -3.63 -11.53
CA ARG A 295 10.96 -3.80 -12.92
C ARG A 295 10.87 -2.45 -13.63
N VAL A 296 10.16 -1.49 -13.04
CA VAL A 296 9.98 -0.14 -13.59
C VAL A 296 11.35 0.54 -13.78
N TYR A 297 12.20 0.48 -12.77
CA TYR A 297 13.55 1.05 -12.83
C TYR A 297 14.39 0.47 -13.97
N ARG A 298 14.37 -0.87 -14.16
CA ARG A 298 15.09 -1.53 -15.26
C ARG A 298 14.51 -1.17 -16.62
N GLN A 299 13.18 -1.17 -16.77
CA GLN A 299 12.51 -0.87 -18.05
C GLN A 299 12.64 0.59 -18.44
N SER A 300 12.73 1.49 -17.49
CA SER A 300 12.99 2.92 -17.71
C SER A 300 14.46 3.25 -17.95
N SER A 301 15.35 2.26 -17.95
CA SER A 301 16.81 2.46 -18.00
C SER A 301 17.33 3.39 -16.89
N GLY A 302 16.73 3.32 -15.70
CA GLY A 302 17.09 4.14 -14.56
C GLY A 302 16.50 5.56 -14.57
N ALA A 303 15.45 5.80 -15.36
CA ALA A 303 14.75 7.09 -15.36
C ALA A 303 14.16 7.41 -13.97
N SER A 304 13.97 8.70 -13.72
CA SER A 304 13.35 9.19 -12.48
C SER A 304 11.95 8.61 -12.27
N PHE A 305 11.57 8.41 -11.01
CA PHE A 305 10.19 8.11 -10.60
C PHE A 305 9.19 9.11 -11.20
N TRP A 306 9.56 10.39 -11.29
CA TRP A 306 8.73 11.48 -11.79
C TRP A 306 8.60 11.52 -13.33
N SER A 307 9.30 10.67 -14.06
CA SER A 307 9.07 10.57 -15.50
C SER A 307 7.65 10.07 -15.76
N GLN A 308 6.95 10.62 -16.74
CA GLN A 308 5.56 10.28 -17.03
C GLN A 308 5.34 8.78 -17.18
N TRP A 309 6.28 8.09 -17.82
CA TRP A 309 6.18 6.65 -18.00
C TRP A 309 6.33 5.91 -16.66
N SER A 310 7.41 6.15 -15.90
CA SER A 310 7.66 5.49 -14.62
C SER A 310 6.52 5.74 -13.64
N TYR A 311 6.07 6.98 -13.53
CA TYR A 311 4.99 7.39 -12.64
C TYR A 311 3.69 6.65 -12.91
N ASN A 312 3.33 6.46 -14.19
CA ASN A 312 2.09 5.77 -14.58
C ASN A 312 2.12 4.25 -14.35
N GLU A 313 3.31 3.64 -14.22
CA GLU A 313 3.46 2.23 -13.90
C GLU A 313 3.14 1.90 -12.43
N PHE A 314 3.09 2.90 -11.57
CA PHE A 314 2.74 2.71 -10.15
C PHE A 314 1.24 2.92 -9.89
N PRO A 315 0.66 2.19 -8.90
CA PRO A 315 -0.69 2.44 -8.41
C PRO A 315 -0.85 3.88 -7.91
N ALA A 316 -2.10 4.38 -7.92
CA ALA A 316 -2.41 5.72 -7.41
C ALA A 316 -1.93 5.92 -5.96
N GLU A 317 -2.09 4.88 -5.11
CA GLU A 317 -1.62 4.89 -3.73
C GLU A 317 -0.12 5.13 -3.62
N THR A 318 0.69 4.40 -4.41
CA THR A 318 2.15 4.58 -4.41
C THR A 318 2.56 5.94 -4.96
N ARG A 319 1.84 6.44 -5.97
CA ARG A 319 2.05 7.78 -6.53
C ARG A 319 1.79 8.90 -5.53
N ASP A 320 0.81 8.69 -4.63
CA ASP A 320 0.53 9.61 -3.51
C ASP A 320 1.52 9.41 -2.35
N TYR A 321 1.96 8.17 -2.11
CA TYR A 321 2.86 7.82 -1.02
C TYR A 321 4.21 8.53 -1.11
N VAL A 322 4.86 8.45 -2.27
CA VAL A 322 6.23 8.98 -2.46
C VAL A 322 6.35 10.46 -2.13
N PRO A 323 5.49 11.37 -2.62
CA PRO A 323 5.57 12.78 -2.27
C PRO A 323 5.11 13.10 -0.84
N MET A 324 4.43 12.16 -0.16
CA MET A 324 3.94 12.37 1.20
C MET A 324 4.95 11.93 2.27
N VAL A 325 5.92 11.10 1.92
CA VAL A 325 7.04 10.72 2.78
C VAL A 325 8.15 11.77 2.74
#